data_3f06d635ce30db8eded8e7d2f996d924
#
_entry.id   3f06d635ce30db8eded8e7d2f996d924
#
_cell.length_a   1.000
_cell.length_b   1.000
_cell.length_c   1.000
_cell.angle_alpha   90.00
_cell.angle_beta   90.00
_cell.angle_gamma   90.00
#
_symmetry.space_group_name_H-M   'P 1'
#
loop_
_entity.id
_entity.type
_entity.pdbx_description
1 polymer ?
#
loop_
_entity_poly.entity_id
_entity_poly.type
_entity_poly.pdbx_seq_one_letter_code
_entity_poly.pdbx_strand_id
1 'polypeptide(L)'
;MRKKIASILLIFTLIIGLVGCEKKIDTGSISGFDDNEEYISMWVHTIENTPEGEAYKKSVELFNKKYDGKYFLDIEFIPRNESGGGYSDKINAGVMSGDLPDIITVDGPNISAYVSNNIIQPLDGVSDEDKSAYLDSIIEQGTIDNKLYALGAMESSVGLFYNKDIVEKAGIEIPSMDNPWTWDEFYEVCEKVKNIIPEKDYPIDMTFPSGETTIYYYAPFIWSNGGDFVSKDGLTVDGYFNSVKTYETVNYFKKLLDNKMFSKTKIDNLFELGRSAFKFDGAWLPNNIKNSYPDFNLGIAPYPVGNNWNKERYTPTGSWAYAVSSNSTNVSAATEAVKWLSGIESGVILSELTGNMPSTYDAYDKLPQFKDEIYSFLKEQLIKYGHPRPKTPAYPQVSEQYQRMLEDIVLNNKDEKETIEYSIERINAKLKRYR
;
A
#
# COMPACT_ATOMS: atom_id res chain seq x y z
N MET A 1 58.57 52.93 42.84
CA MET A 1 58.15 53.09 41.43
C MET A 1 57.36 51.86 41.05
N ARG A 2 56.06 51.94 41.10
CA ARG A 2 55.15 50.88 40.64
C ARG A 2 54.06 51.53 39.76
N LYS A 3 54.13 51.26 38.46
CA LYS A 3 53.14 51.72 37.50
C LYS A 3 51.91 50.80 37.59
N LYS A 4 50.74 51.37 37.87
CA LYS A 4 49.46 50.70 37.78
C LYS A 4 48.99 50.78 36.34
N ILE A 5 48.79 49.63 35.71
CA ILE A 5 48.11 49.51 34.42
C ILE A 5 46.66 49.25 34.67
N ALA A 6 45.78 50.17 34.23
CA ALA A 6 44.36 50.02 34.27
C ALA A 6 43.91 49.22 33.02
N SER A 7 43.31 48.05 33.24
CA SER A 7 42.67 47.25 32.16
C SER A 7 41.24 47.77 31.99
N ILE A 8 40.96 48.36 30.82
CA ILE A 8 39.62 48.67 30.35
C ILE A 8 39.02 47.41 29.76
N LEU A 9 38.02 46.85 30.39
CA LEU A 9 37.25 45.70 29.88
C LEU A 9 36.18 46.24 28.89
N LEU A 10 36.40 46.02 27.61
CA LEU A 10 35.46 46.32 26.54
C LEU A 10 34.45 45.15 26.44
N ILE A 11 33.22 45.32 26.97
CA ILE A 11 32.17 44.36 26.80
C ILE A 11 31.56 44.56 25.41
N PHE A 12 31.93 43.68 24.45
CA PHE A 12 31.26 43.57 23.16
C PHE A 12 30.00 42.70 23.36
N THR A 13 28.83 43.32 23.45
CA THR A 13 27.55 42.63 23.38
C THR A 13 27.33 42.19 21.90
N LEU A 14 27.61 40.93 21.63
CA LEU A 14 27.27 40.30 20.35
C LEU A 14 25.76 40.02 20.35
N ILE A 15 24.96 40.89 19.77
CA ILE A 15 23.58 40.60 19.41
C ILE A 15 23.64 39.66 18.20
N ILE A 16 23.57 38.35 18.46
CA ILE A 16 23.33 37.37 17.39
C ILE A 16 21.84 37.49 17.08
N GLY A 17 21.53 38.25 16.05
CA GLY A 17 20.22 38.17 15.39
C GLY A 17 20.06 36.74 14.84
N LEU A 18 19.16 35.99 15.40
CA LEU A 18 18.60 34.79 14.78
C LEU A 18 17.83 35.25 13.53
N VAL A 19 18.55 35.45 12.45
CA VAL A 19 17.95 35.43 11.11
C VAL A 19 17.68 33.96 10.85
N GLY A 20 16.46 33.52 11.05
CA GLY A 20 16.00 32.28 10.49
C GLY A 20 16.26 32.33 8.99
N CYS A 21 17.13 31.48 8.50
CA CYS A 21 17.20 31.23 7.06
C CYS A 21 15.87 30.58 6.65
N GLU A 22 14.90 31.38 6.27
CA GLU A 22 13.86 30.91 5.36
C GLU A 22 14.59 30.43 4.11
N LYS A 23 14.55 29.12 3.88
CA LYS A 23 15.03 28.52 2.64
C LYS A 23 14.13 29.03 1.52
N LYS A 24 14.51 30.14 0.87
CA LYS A 24 13.84 30.58 -0.35
C LYS A 24 14.02 29.47 -1.38
N ILE A 25 12.93 28.80 -1.71
CA ILE A 25 12.85 27.94 -2.88
C ILE A 25 13.11 28.86 -4.08
N ASP A 26 14.04 28.49 -4.96
CA ASP A 26 14.27 29.23 -6.21
C ASP A 26 13.12 28.89 -7.17
N THR A 27 12.00 29.59 -7.01
CA THR A 27 10.77 29.43 -7.81
C THR A 27 10.87 30.11 -9.17
N GLY A 28 11.96 30.82 -9.45
CA GLY A 28 12.12 31.61 -10.68
C GLY A 28 12.18 30.84 -12.00
N SER A 29 12.14 29.48 -11.95
CA SER A 29 12.13 28.60 -13.13
C SER A 29 10.87 27.71 -13.23
N ILE A 30 9.93 27.81 -12.29
CA ILE A 30 8.74 26.96 -12.27
C ILE A 30 7.69 27.53 -13.23
N SER A 31 7.39 26.77 -14.29
CA SER A 31 6.41 27.20 -15.29
C SER A 31 4.99 27.23 -14.70
N GLY A 32 4.35 28.40 -14.74
CA GLY A 32 2.97 28.59 -14.30
C GLY A 32 2.82 29.06 -12.85
N PHE A 33 3.90 29.20 -12.08
CA PHE A 33 3.86 29.72 -10.71
C PHE A 33 3.87 31.26 -10.71
N ASP A 34 2.99 31.88 -9.92
CA ASP A 34 2.96 33.31 -9.63
C ASP A 34 3.46 33.53 -8.19
N ASP A 35 4.37 34.48 -7.98
CA ASP A 35 4.95 34.81 -6.66
C ASP A 35 3.89 35.23 -5.60
N ASN A 36 2.66 35.49 -6.00
CA ASN A 36 1.53 35.78 -5.11
C ASN A 36 0.82 34.51 -4.59
N GLU A 37 1.14 33.34 -5.13
CA GLU A 37 0.56 32.06 -4.74
C GLU A 37 1.36 31.42 -3.61
N GLU A 38 0.69 30.62 -2.78
CA GLU A 38 1.37 29.73 -1.82
C GLU A 38 1.86 28.48 -2.57
N TYR A 39 3.17 28.30 -2.62
CA TYR A 39 3.81 27.15 -3.24
C TYR A 39 3.71 25.92 -2.36
N ILE A 40 3.28 24.80 -2.93
CA ILE A 40 3.15 23.49 -2.27
C ILE A 40 3.95 22.48 -3.09
N SER A 41 4.93 21.83 -2.47
CA SER A 41 5.76 20.79 -3.08
C SER A 41 5.24 19.39 -2.73
N MET A 42 5.31 18.46 -3.71
CA MET A 42 4.85 17.08 -3.51
C MET A 42 5.76 16.06 -4.17
N TRP A 43 6.04 14.96 -3.47
CA TRP A 43 6.68 13.76 -4.03
C TRP A 43 5.69 12.62 -4.18
N VAL A 44 5.72 11.96 -5.37
CA VAL A 44 4.90 10.79 -5.66
C VAL A 44 5.75 9.59 -6.07
N HIS A 45 5.31 8.41 -5.71
CA HIS A 45 6.01 7.12 -5.77
C HIS A 45 5.99 6.44 -7.15
N THR A 46 5.64 7.12 -8.22
CA THR A 46 5.43 6.52 -9.54
C THR A 46 6.25 7.19 -10.64
N ILE A 47 6.15 6.68 -11.85
CA ILE A 47 6.78 7.23 -13.06
C ILE A 47 5.75 8.09 -13.79
N GLU A 48 6.13 9.28 -14.24
CA GLU A 48 5.26 10.28 -14.88
C GLU A 48 4.43 9.69 -16.04
N ASN A 49 5.07 8.93 -16.94
CA ASN A 49 4.45 8.39 -18.16
C ASN A 49 3.81 7.00 -17.93
N THR A 50 3.22 6.77 -16.77
CA THR A 50 2.41 5.60 -16.47
C THR A 50 0.96 6.01 -16.29
N PRO A 51 -0.04 5.10 -16.38
CA PRO A 51 -1.43 5.45 -16.10
C PRO A 51 -1.64 6.14 -14.75
N GLU A 52 -0.90 5.71 -13.73
CA GLU A 52 -0.93 6.31 -12.40
C GLU A 52 -0.28 7.70 -12.40
N GLY A 53 0.88 7.86 -13.04
CA GLY A 53 1.56 9.16 -13.16
C GLY A 53 0.72 10.19 -13.93
N GLU A 54 0.09 9.78 -15.02
CA GLU A 54 -0.84 10.61 -15.77
C GLU A 54 -2.06 11.04 -14.93
N ALA A 55 -2.56 10.17 -14.04
CA ALA A 55 -3.63 10.51 -13.13
C ALA A 55 -3.22 11.59 -12.12
N TYR A 56 -2.04 11.45 -11.51
CA TYR A 56 -1.50 12.48 -10.62
C TYR A 56 -1.30 13.81 -11.35
N LYS A 57 -0.70 13.79 -12.53
CA LYS A 57 -0.48 14.99 -13.34
C LYS A 57 -1.77 15.73 -13.64
N LYS A 58 -2.79 15.03 -14.15
CA LYS A 58 -4.12 15.62 -14.42
C LYS A 58 -4.76 16.20 -13.17
N SER A 59 -4.66 15.50 -12.03
CA SER A 59 -5.22 15.97 -10.76
C SER A 59 -4.54 17.24 -10.27
N VAL A 60 -3.22 17.36 -10.43
CA VAL A 60 -2.43 18.55 -10.10
C VAL A 60 -2.78 19.71 -11.05
N GLU A 61 -2.87 19.47 -12.35
CA GLU A 61 -3.29 20.49 -13.33
C GLU A 61 -4.67 21.08 -13.00
N LEU A 62 -5.62 20.22 -12.62
CA LEU A 62 -6.96 20.66 -12.22
C LEU A 62 -6.96 21.40 -10.87
N PHE A 63 -6.11 20.99 -9.92
CA PHE A 63 -5.91 21.73 -8.68
C PHE A 63 -5.40 23.14 -8.95
N ASN A 64 -4.31 23.28 -9.70
CA ASN A 64 -3.71 24.58 -10.01
C ASN A 64 -4.67 25.48 -10.76
N LYS A 65 -5.48 24.93 -11.67
CA LYS A 65 -6.54 25.69 -12.34
C LYS A 65 -7.66 26.15 -11.40
N LYS A 66 -8.06 25.30 -10.44
CA LYS A 66 -9.15 25.61 -9.48
C LYS A 66 -8.72 26.67 -8.46
N TYR A 67 -7.48 26.61 -8.04
CA TYR A 67 -6.92 27.46 -6.99
C TYR A 67 -5.98 28.56 -7.54
N ASP A 68 -6.06 28.86 -8.85
CA ASP A 68 -5.29 29.90 -9.53
C ASP A 68 -5.30 31.22 -8.74
N GLY A 69 -4.12 31.80 -8.55
CA GLY A 69 -3.91 32.99 -7.73
C GLY A 69 -3.95 32.77 -6.20
N LYS A 70 -4.09 31.53 -5.73
CA LYS A 70 -4.09 31.21 -4.29
C LYS A 70 -3.06 30.15 -3.93
N TYR A 71 -3.06 29.00 -4.61
CA TYR A 71 -2.18 27.88 -4.37
C TYR A 71 -1.59 27.36 -5.67
N PHE A 72 -0.32 27.01 -5.64
CA PHE A 72 0.34 26.29 -6.72
C PHE A 72 0.95 24.99 -6.19
N LEU A 73 0.49 23.85 -6.72
CA LEU A 73 1.00 22.52 -6.38
C LEU A 73 2.00 22.07 -7.44
N ASP A 74 3.22 21.79 -7.02
CA ASP A 74 4.30 21.22 -7.83
C ASP A 74 4.58 19.77 -7.45
N ILE A 75 4.78 18.92 -8.47
CA ILE A 75 4.89 17.46 -8.30
C ILE A 75 6.21 16.94 -8.83
N GLU A 76 6.95 16.18 -8.00
CA GLU A 76 8.14 15.42 -8.40
C GLU A 76 7.82 13.92 -8.42
N PHE A 77 8.08 13.27 -9.56
CA PHE A 77 7.90 11.84 -9.75
C PHE A 77 9.16 11.08 -9.38
N ILE A 78 9.06 10.18 -8.39
CA ILE A 78 10.17 9.40 -7.88
C ILE A 78 9.81 7.92 -7.98
N PRO A 79 10.38 7.18 -8.95
CA PRO A 79 10.03 5.79 -9.14
C PRO A 79 10.35 4.94 -7.91
N ARG A 80 9.42 4.08 -7.52
CA ARG A 80 9.73 2.93 -6.67
C ARG A 80 10.38 1.84 -7.54
N ASN A 81 11.34 1.11 -7.01
CA ASN A 81 11.79 -0.12 -7.65
C ASN A 81 10.86 -1.29 -7.30
N GLU A 82 10.99 -2.43 -8.00
CA GLU A 82 10.19 -3.63 -7.74
C GLU A 82 10.35 -4.16 -6.30
N SER A 83 11.45 -3.84 -5.62
CA SER A 83 11.75 -4.21 -4.24
C SER A 83 11.24 -3.20 -3.21
N GLY A 84 10.55 -2.12 -3.64
CA GLY A 84 10.06 -1.08 -2.74
C GLY A 84 11.07 0.00 -2.35
N GLY A 85 12.36 -0.08 -2.83
CA GLY A 85 13.38 0.98 -2.67
C GLY A 85 13.10 2.22 -3.54
N GLY A 86 14.11 2.98 -3.88
CA GLY A 86 13.96 4.19 -4.69
C GLY A 86 13.19 5.28 -3.96
N TYR A 87 11.85 5.27 -4.04
CA TYR A 87 11.00 6.23 -3.35
C TYR A 87 11.23 6.24 -1.83
N SER A 88 11.24 5.07 -1.20
CA SER A 88 11.48 4.95 0.25
C SER A 88 12.88 5.43 0.65
N ASP A 89 13.89 5.19 -0.19
CA ASP A 89 15.25 5.68 0.03
C ASP A 89 15.32 7.21 -0.07
N LYS A 90 14.60 7.80 -1.02
CA LYS A 90 14.48 9.27 -1.15
C LYS A 90 13.80 9.88 0.09
N ILE A 91 12.71 9.27 0.60
CA ILE A 91 12.07 9.71 1.85
C ILE A 91 13.06 9.64 3.01
N ASN A 92 13.78 8.52 3.17
CA ASN A 92 14.78 8.38 4.25
C ASN A 92 15.89 9.43 4.16
N ALA A 93 16.38 9.71 2.95
CA ALA A 93 17.37 10.77 2.72
C ALA A 93 16.80 12.15 3.07
N GLY A 94 15.57 12.45 2.67
CA GLY A 94 14.86 13.69 3.00
C GLY A 94 14.66 13.88 4.50
N VAL A 95 14.30 12.81 5.22
CA VAL A 95 14.23 12.83 6.70
C VAL A 95 15.57 13.18 7.33
N MET A 96 16.66 12.56 6.86
CA MET A 96 18.00 12.79 7.41
C MET A 96 18.53 14.20 7.11
N SER A 97 18.22 14.75 5.96
CA SER A 97 18.67 16.10 5.55
C SER A 97 17.72 17.21 6.03
N GLY A 98 16.52 16.87 6.49
CA GLY A 98 15.45 17.86 6.78
C GLY A 98 14.89 18.51 5.52
N ASP A 99 14.81 17.77 4.41
CA ASP A 99 14.48 18.27 3.07
C ASP A 99 13.34 17.46 2.42
N LEU A 100 12.31 17.16 3.22
CA LEU A 100 11.07 16.60 2.70
C LEU A 100 10.22 17.70 2.05
N PRO A 101 9.44 17.39 1.01
CA PRO A 101 8.45 18.30 0.44
C PRO A 101 7.28 18.50 1.41
N ASP A 102 6.32 19.37 1.07
CA ASP A 102 5.13 19.58 1.90
C ASP A 102 4.25 18.32 1.95
N ILE A 103 4.07 17.66 0.82
CA ILE A 103 3.24 16.46 0.69
C ILE A 103 4.08 15.29 0.20
N ILE A 104 3.87 14.14 0.81
CA ILE A 104 4.41 12.85 0.36
C ILE A 104 3.29 11.83 0.17
N THR A 105 3.46 10.94 -0.80
CA THR A 105 2.64 9.72 -0.85
C THR A 105 3.19 8.68 0.14
N VAL A 106 2.29 7.99 0.82
CA VAL A 106 2.62 6.96 1.83
C VAL A 106 1.81 5.71 1.53
N ASP A 107 2.45 4.55 1.43
CA ASP A 107 1.70 3.30 1.45
C ASP A 107 1.06 3.13 2.83
N GLY A 108 -0.25 2.98 2.85
CA GLY A 108 -1.10 3.10 4.03
C GLY A 108 -0.63 2.39 5.29
N PRO A 109 -0.19 1.13 5.26
CA PRO A 109 0.28 0.44 6.45
C PRO A 109 1.56 1.07 7.05
N ASN A 110 2.29 1.89 6.29
CA ASN A 110 3.45 2.64 6.80
C ASN A 110 3.07 3.90 7.59
N ILE A 111 1.82 4.35 7.57
CA ILE A 111 1.38 5.57 8.27
C ILE A 111 1.76 5.51 9.76
N SER A 112 1.47 4.39 10.45
CA SER A 112 1.83 4.23 11.87
C SER A 112 3.33 4.37 12.12
N ALA A 113 4.17 3.79 11.24
CA ALA A 113 5.62 3.91 11.34
C ALA A 113 6.08 5.35 11.07
N TYR A 114 5.48 6.05 10.11
CA TYR A 114 5.84 7.44 9.78
C TYR A 114 5.43 8.41 10.88
N VAL A 115 4.26 8.22 11.49
CA VAL A 115 3.83 9.00 12.68
C VAL A 115 4.79 8.78 13.83
N SER A 116 5.10 7.51 14.16
CA SER A 116 5.97 7.16 15.28
C SER A 116 7.43 7.62 15.11
N ASN A 117 7.87 7.87 13.87
CA ASN A 117 9.19 8.42 13.57
C ASN A 117 9.14 9.92 13.23
N ASN A 118 8.02 10.58 13.44
CA ASN A 118 7.83 12.02 13.22
C ASN A 118 8.19 12.45 11.77
N ILE A 119 7.82 11.63 10.78
CA ILE A 119 8.03 11.91 9.35
C ILE A 119 6.86 12.72 8.78
N ILE A 120 5.65 12.44 9.25
CA ILE A 120 4.42 13.12 8.87
C ILE A 120 3.75 13.75 10.09
N GLN A 121 2.94 14.78 9.86
CA GLN A 121 2.21 15.50 10.88
C GLN A 121 0.70 15.44 10.64
N PRO A 122 -0.15 15.74 11.65
CA PRO A 122 -1.59 15.73 11.49
C PRO A 122 -2.06 16.70 10.40
N LEU A 123 -3.07 16.28 9.66
CA LEU A 123 -3.80 17.16 8.73
C LEU A 123 -4.58 18.20 9.52
N ASP A 124 -4.61 19.43 9.03
CA ASP A 124 -5.32 20.54 9.64
C ASP A 124 -6.66 20.81 8.93
N GLY A 125 -7.69 21.19 9.69
CA GLY A 125 -8.97 21.65 9.12
C GLY A 125 -9.78 20.59 8.35
N VAL A 126 -9.56 19.28 8.61
CA VAL A 126 -10.42 18.21 8.07
C VAL A 126 -11.61 17.99 9.00
N SER A 127 -12.79 18.45 8.58
CA SER A 127 -14.03 18.33 9.35
C SER A 127 -14.58 16.89 9.38
N ASP A 128 -15.52 16.60 10.27
CA ASP A 128 -16.20 15.31 10.28
C ASP A 128 -17.10 15.12 9.03
N GLU A 129 -17.58 16.22 8.44
CA GLU A 129 -18.28 16.20 7.14
C GLU A 129 -17.32 15.78 6.03
N ASP A 130 -16.10 16.34 5.96
CA ASP A 130 -15.07 15.91 5.01
C ASP A 130 -14.79 14.40 5.16
N LYS A 131 -14.60 13.91 6.40
CA LYS A 131 -14.31 12.50 6.68
C LYS A 131 -15.42 11.57 6.23
N SER A 132 -16.68 11.99 6.36
CA SER A 132 -17.85 11.16 5.99
C SER A 132 -17.96 10.85 4.49
N ALA A 133 -17.26 11.60 3.64
CA ALA A 133 -17.19 11.34 2.20
C ALA A 133 -16.29 10.14 1.84
N TYR A 134 -15.36 9.78 2.72
CA TYR A 134 -14.39 8.71 2.50
C TYR A 134 -14.90 7.37 3.01
N LEU A 135 -14.37 6.28 2.43
CA LEU A 135 -14.56 4.93 2.97
C LEU A 135 -14.06 4.87 4.42
N ASP A 136 -14.76 4.12 5.27
CA ASP A 136 -14.37 3.96 6.67
C ASP A 136 -12.93 3.44 6.82
N SER A 137 -12.50 2.53 5.94
CA SER A 137 -11.13 1.99 5.88
C SER A 137 -10.07 3.06 5.66
N ILE A 138 -10.36 4.07 4.83
CA ILE A 138 -9.46 5.21 4.55
C ILE A 138 -9.26 6.06 5.81
N ILE A 139 -10.35 6.38 6.50
CA ILE A 139 -10.29 7.17 7.73
C ILE A 139 -9.64 6.38 8.87
N GLU A 140 -9.98 5.11 9.01
CA GLU A 140 -9.35 4.23 10.00
C GLU A 140 -7.85 4.14 9.79
N GLN A 141 -7.40 3.89 8.55
CA GLN A 141 -5.99 3.78 8.20
C GLN A 141 -5.22 5.08 8.45
N GLY A 142 -5.79 6.22 8.04
CA GLY A 142 -5.17 7.55 8.19
C GLY A 142 -5.13 8.05 9.62
N THR A 143 -5.87 7.42 10.56
CA THR A 143 -6.01 7.89 11.94
C THR A 143 -5.09 7.11 12.89
N ILE A 144 -4.23 7.83 13.60
CA ILE A 144 -3.36 7.33 14.67
C ILE A 144 -3.61 8.18 15.92
N ASP A 145 -3.85 7.55 17.06
CA ASP A 145 -4.10 8.22 18.34
C ASP A 145 -5.16 9.34 18.23
N ASN A 146 -6.28 9.06 17.55
CA ASN A 146 -7.40 9.96 17.30
C ASN A 146 -7.07 11.22 16.47
N LYS A 147 -5.94 11.24 15.76
CA LYS A 147 -5.58 12.32 14.84
C LYS A 147 -5.47 11.76 13.43
N LEU A 148 -5.99 12.51 12.47
CA LEU A 148 -5.89 12.15 11.04
C LEU A 148 -4.57 12.66 10.49
N TYR A 149 -3.75 11.79 9.91
CA TYR A 149 -2.43 12.08 9.34
C TYR A 149 -2.37 11.94 7.83
N ALA A 150 -3.28 11.17 7.25
CA ALA A 150 -3.29 10.92 5.81
C ALA A 150 -4.71 10.66 5.31
N LEU A 151 -4.93 10.95 4.03
CA LEU A 151 -6.14 10.56 3.29
C LEU A 151 -5.74 9.71 2.07
N GLY A 152 -6.44 8.60 1.86
CA GLY A 152 -6.12 7.67 0.78
C GLY A 152 -6.29 8.29 -0.60
N ALA A 153 -5.31 8.10 -1.47
CA ALA A 153 -5.43 8.38 -2.89
C ALA A 153 -6.38 7.37 -3.56
N MET A 154 -6.31 6.15 -3.09
CA MET A 154 -7.05 4.99 -3.56
C MET A 154 -7.22 3.98 -2.42
N GLU A 155 -8.12 3.02 -2.61
CA GLU A 155 -8.26 1.88 -1.71
C GLU A 155 -7.86 0.58 -2.43
N SER A 156 -7.73 -0.51 -1.68
CA SER A 156 -7.30 -1.81 -2.15
C SER A 156 -8.42 -2.84 -2.07
N SER A 157 -8.48 -3.70 -3.07
CA SER A 157 -9.17 -4.97 -3.00
C SER A 157 -8.42 -5.98 -3.86
N VAL A 158 -8.20 -7.19 -3.34
CA VAL A 158 -7.55 -8.28 -4.06
C VAL A 158 -8.54 -9.41 -4.28
N GLY A 159 -8.39 -10.14 -5.38
CA GLY A 159 -9.24 -11.27 -5.72
C GLY A 159 -8.46 -12.47 -6.22
N LEU A 160 -9.08 -13.62 -6.20
CA LEU A 160 -8.63 -14.79 -6.95
C LEU A 160 -9.16 -14.65 -8.37
N PHE A 161 -8.36 -14.08 -9.27
CA PHE A 161 -8.71 -14.01 -10.69
C PHE A 161 -8.54 -15.37 -11.35
N TYR A 162 -9.41 -15.68 -12.32
CA TYR A 162 -9.33 -16.94 -13.03
C TYR A 162 -9.58 -16.79 -14.53
N ASN A 163 -8.97 -17.70 -15.29
CA ASN A 163 -9.22 -17.86 -16.72
C ASN A 163 -10.48 -18.71 -16.93
N LYS A 164 -11.57 -18.10 -17.40
CA LYS A 164 -12.87 -18.76 -17.58
C LYS A 164 -12.76 -19.99 -18.51
N ASP A 165 -11.96 -19.92 -19.57
CA ASP A 165 -11.84 -21.00 -20.56
C ASP A 165 -11.17 -22.25 -19.96
N ILE A 166 -10.13 -22.07 -19.12
CA ILE A 166 -9.46 -23.20 -18.44
C ILE A 166 -10.38 -23.81 -17.39
N VAL A 167 -11.04 -22.96 -16.59
CA VAL A 167 -11.95 -23.37 -15.51
C VAL A 167 -13.15 -24.15 -16.06
N GLU A 168 -13.76 -23.68 -17.15
CA GLU A 168 -14.85 -24.36 -17.84
C GLU A 168 -14.39 -25.71 -18.39
N LYS A 169 -13.25 -25.74 -19.07
CA LYS A 169 -12.66 -26.98 -19.60
C LYS A 169 -12.34 -28.00 -18.52
N ALA A 170 -11.97 -27.55 -17.31
CA ALA A 170 -11.72 -28.41 -16.15
C ALA A 170 -13.02 -28.86 -15.43
N GLY A 171 -14.19 -28.37 -15.83
CA GLY A 171 -15.46 -28.65 -15.18
C GLY A 171 -15.52 -28.15 -13.74
N ILE A 172 -14.96 -26.97 -13.47
CA ILE A 172 -14.89 -26.38 -12.14
C ILE A 172 -16.05 -25.37 -11.97
N GLU A 173 -16.80 -25.51 -10.89
CA GLU A 173 -17.80 -24.53 -10.46
C GLU A 173 -17.13 -23.51 -9.56
N ILE A 174 -17.29 -22.22 -9.91
CA ILE A 174 -16.71 -21.11 -9.15
C ILE A 174 -17.52 -20.86 -7.88
N PRO A 175 -16.88 -20.68 -6.72
CA PRO A 175 -17.57 -20.47 -5.45
C PRO A 175 -18.20 -19.07 -5.40
N SER A 176 -19.31 -18.95 -4.65
CA SER A 176 -19.89 -17.63 -4.37
C SER A 176 -19.05 -16.84 -3.37
N MET A 177 -19.32 -15.53 -3.34
CA MET A 177 -18.70 -14.64 -2.37
C MET A 177 -18.92 -15.09 -0.92
N ASP A 178 -20.07 -15.60 -0.59
CA ASP A 178 -20.44 -16.01 0.78
C ASP A 178 -20.07 -17.46 1.12
N ASN A 179 -19.61 -18.24 0.14
CA ASN A 179 -19.20 -19.62 0.33
C ASN A 179 -17.91 -19.91 -0.49
N PRO A 180 -16.77 -19.32 -0.08
CA PRO A 180 -15.48 -19.52 -0.76
C PRO A 180 -14.99 -20.98 -0.62
N TRP A 181 -14.11 -21.39 -1.50
CA TRP A 181 -13.39 -22.65 -1.33
C TRP A 181 -12.58 -22.64 -0.03
N THR A 182 -12.56 -23.76 0.67
CA THR A 182 -11.52 -24.04 1.66
C THR A 182 -10.19 -24.31 0.97
N TRP A 183 -9.09 -24.32 1.74
CA TRP A 183 -7.76 -24.64 1.18
C TRP A 183 -7.70 -26.03 0.56
N ASP A 184 -8.38 -27.02 1.15
CA ASP A 184 -8.40 -28.38 0.59
C ASP A 184 -9.24 -28.44 -0.68
N GLU A 185 -10.40 -27.77 -0.74
CA GLU A 185 -11.20 -27.68 -1.97
C GLU A 185 -10.44 -26.94 -3.08
N PHE A 186 -9.74 -25.85 -2.76
CA PHE A 186 -8.92 -25.13 -3.75
C PHE A 186 -7.74 -25.97 -4.24
N TYR A 187 -7.12 -26.77 -3.36
CA TYR A 187 -6.11 -27.72 -3.75
C TYR A 187 -6.66 -28.75 -4.75
N GLU A 188 -7.83 -29.34 -4.49
CA GLU A 188 -8.49 -30.29 -5.39
C GLU A 188 -8.84 -29.63 -6.75
N VAL A 189 -9.28 -28.37 -6.73
CA VAL A 189 -9.51 -27.58 -7.95
C VAL A 189 -8.20 -27.42 -8.75
N CYS A 190 -7.10 -27.11 -8.09
CA CYS A 190 -5.79 -27.01 -8.74
C CYS A 190 -5.33 -28.36 -9.34
N GLU A 191 -5.59 -29.49 -8.67
CA GLU A 191 -5.33 -30.84 -9.21
C GLU A 191 -6.12 -31.08 -10.52
N LYS A 192 -7.41 -30.70 -10.58
CA LYS A 192 -8.20 -30.81 -11.81
C LYS A 192 -7.59 -29.98 -12.94
N VAL A 193 -7.18 -28.73 -12.66
CA VAL A 193 -6.51 -27.86 -13.64
C VAL A 193 -5.22 -28.50 -14.13
N LYS A 194 -4.38 -28.99 -13.22
CA LYS A 194 -3.10 -29.61 -13.53
C LYS A 194 -3.22 -30.79 -14.50
N ASN A 195 -4.31 -31.54 -14.43
CA ASN A 195 -4.56 -32.66 -15.31
C ASN A 195 -4.91 -32.28 -16.76
N ILE A 196 -5.26 -31.02 -17.04
CA ILE A 196 -5.69 -30.55 -18.37
C ILE A 196 -4.76 -29.53 -19.03
N ILE A 197 -3.84 -28.93 -18.25
CA ILE A 197 -2.83 -27.99 -18.77
C ILE A 197 -1.53 -28.73 -19.13
N PRO A 198 -0.65 -28.15 -19.98
CA PRO A 198 0.66 -28.71 -20.25
C PRO A 198 1.52 -28.92 -19.02
N GLU A 199 2.33 -29.99 -18.96
CA GLU A 199 3.18 -30.32 -17.79
C GLU A 199 4.16 -29.20 -17.39
N LYS A 200 4.53 -28.32 -18.31
CA LYS A 200 5.41 -27.16 -18.08
C LYS A 200 4.71 -25.95 -17.46
N ASP A 201 3.39 -25.99 -17.39
CA ASP A 201 2.54 -24.90 -16.90
C ASP A 201 2.04 -25.22 -15.46
N TYR A 202 1.49 -24.23 -14.79
CA TYR A 202 1.10 -24.35 -13.40
C TYR A 202 -0.35 -23.90 -13.20
N PRO A 203 -1.13 -24.56 -12.32
CA PRO A 203 -2.49 -24.13 -12.00
C PRO A 203 -2.59 -22.69 -11.52
N ILE A 204 -1.61 -22.22 -10.74
CA ILE A 204 -1.62 -20.90 -10.11
C ILE A 204 -0.41 -20.10 -10.59
N ASP A 205 -0.64 -18.89 -11.05
CA ASP A 205 0.40 -17.86 -11.19
C ASP A 205 0.61 -17.20 -9.82
N MET A 206 1.60 -17.71 -9.10
CA MET A 206 1.92 -17.31 -7.73
C MET A 206 3.43 -17.22 -7.57
N THR A 207 3.88 -16.16 -6.90
CA THR A 207 5.28 -15.98 -6.50
C THR A 207 5.32 -15.27 -5.15
N PHE A 208 6.47 -15.32 -4.47
CA PHE A 208 6.72 -14.49 -3.29
C PHE A 208 7.68 -13.35 -3.67
N PRO A 209 7.15 -12.27 -4.29
CA PRO A 209 7.98 -11.14 -4.69
C PRO A 209 8.56 -10.44 -3.48
N SER A 210 9.72 -9.82 -3.64
CA SER A 210 10.33 -9.02 -2.59
C SER A 210 9.48 -7.79 -2.23
N GLY A 211 9.58 -7.37 -0.97
CA GLY A 211 8.92 -6.17 -0.46
C GLY A 211 7.45 -6.37 -0.07
N GLU A 212 6.71 -5.29 -0.11
CA GLU A 212 5.33 -5.18 0.39
C GLU A 212 4.33 -6.10 -0.30
N THR A 213 4.57 -6.43 -1.56
CA THR A 213 3.64 -7.21 -2.40
C THR A 213 3.30 -8.58 -1.79
N THR A 214 4.25 -9.21 -1.10
CA THR A 214 4.02 -10.53 -0.47
C THR A 214 2.99 -10.48 0.65
N ILE A 215 3.11 -9.55 1.59
CA ILE A 215 2.12 -9.42 2.67
C ILE A 215 0.78 -8.94 2.11
N TYR A 216 0.80 -8.05 1.11
CA TYR A 216 -0.40 -7.55 0.45
C TYR A 216 -1.25 -8.68 -0.15
N TYR A 217 -0.66 -9.60 -0.89
CA TYR A 217 -1.42 -10.68 -1.53
C TYR A 217 -1.70 -11.87 -0.60
N TYR A 218 -0.84 -12.17 0.36
CA TYR A 218 -0.93 -13.44 1.08
C TYR A 218 -1.29 -13.33 2.56
N ALA A 219 -1.41 -12.12 3.11
CA ALA A 219 -1.98 -11.93 4.44
C ALA A 219 -3.40 -12.50 4.60
N PRO A 220 -4.30 -12.44 3.59
CA PRO A 220 -5.62 -13.04 3.68
C PRO A 220 -5.63 -14.53 4.02
N PHE A 221 -4.58 -15.28 3.69
CA PHE A 221 -4.47 -16.69 4.06
C PHE A 221 -4.29 -16.87 5.57
N ILE A 222 -3.47 -16.02 6.22
CA ILE A 222 -3.31 -16.05 7.68
C ILE A 222 -4.59 -15.63 8.36
N TRP A 223 -5.18 -14.51 7.95
CA TRP A 223 -6.39 -13.95 8.56
C TRP A 223 -7.58 -14.90 8.47
N SER A 224 -7.87 -15.43 7.27
CA SER A 224 -8.99 -16.35 7.06
C SER A 224 -8.82 -17.70 7.79
N ASN A 225 -7.60 -18.02 8.21
CA ASN A 225 -7.31 -19.17 9.07
C ASN A 225 -7.42 -18.84 10.58
N GLY A 226 -7.76 -17.59 10.92
CA GLY A 226 -7.89 -17.09 12.30
C GLY A 226 -6.58 -16.68 12.95
N GLY A 227 -5.54 -16.40 12.17
CA GLY A 227 -4.26 -15.85 12.61
C GLY A 227 -4.17 -14.33 12.40
N ASP A 228 -3.11 -13.74 12.91
CA ASP A 228 -2.75 -12.35 12.70
C ASP A 228 -1.22 -12.18 12.79
N PHE A 229 -0.73 -11.00 12.51
CA PHE A 229 0.70 -10.65 12.54
C PHE A 229 1.13 -9.99 13.85
N VAL A 230 0.25 -9.17 14.41
CA VAL A 230 0.54 -8.34 15.59
C VAL A 230 -0.69 -8.25 16.49
N SER A 231 -0.49 -7.90 17.76
CA SER A 231 -1.56 -7.56 18.69
C SER A 231 -2.33 -6.31 18.25
N LYS A 232 -3.52 -6.08 18.80
CA LYS A 232 -4.37 -4.92 18.48
C LYS A 232 -3.70 -3.56 18.75
N ASP A 233 -2.81 -3.49 19.72
CA ASP A 233 -2.01 -2.28 20.01
C ASP A 233 -0.80 -2.13 19.09
N GLY A 234 -0.54 -3.10 18.20
CA GLY A 234 0.56 -3.09 17.26
C GLY A 234 1.95 -3.28 17.87
N LEU A 235 2.04 -3.63 19.17
CA LEU A 235 3.30 -3.65 19.90
C LEU A 235 3.82 -5.05 20.23
N THR A 236 3.04 -6.11 19.98
CA THR A 236 3.40 -7.50 20.27
C THR A 236 3.23 -8.36 19.02
N VAL A 237 4.26 -9.12 18.68
CA VAL A 237 4.25 -10.11 17.57
C VAL A 237 4.28 -11.56 18.07
N ASP A 238 4.73 -11.75 19.30
CA ASP A 238 4.80 -13.06 19.94
C ASP A 238 3.39 -13.59 20.23
N GLY A 239 3.09 -14.82 19.85
CA GLY A 239 1.74 -15.39 19.91
C GLY A 239 0.84 -15.04 18.70
N TYR A 240 1.26 -14.12 17.84
CA TYR A 240 0.60 -13.71 16.60
C TYR A 240 1.38 -14.21 15.39
N PHE A 241 2.52 -13.60 15.10
CA PHE A 241 3.37 -13.96 13.96
C PHE A 241 3.88 -15.42 14.03
N ASN A 242 4.09 -15.97 15.22
CA ASN A 242 4.45 -17.39 15.47
C ASN A 242 3.26 -18.23 15.93
N SER A 243 2.04 -17.82 15.65
CA SER A 243 0.85 -18.61 16.00
C SER A 243 0.80 -19.92 15.22
N VAL A 244 0.08 -20.91 15.76
CA VAL A 244 -0.18 -22.17 15.04
C VAL A 244 -0.80 -21.91 13.66
N LYS A 245 -1.56 -20.82 13.50
CA LYS A 245 -2.19 -20.42 12.23
C LYS A 245 -1.18 -19.99 11.18
N THR A 246 -0.10 -19.36 11.59
CA THR A 246 1.03 -19.05 10.72
C THR A 246 1.72 -20.31 10.20
N TYR A 247 2.02 -21.27 11.09
CA TYR A 247 2.59 -22.55 10.69
C TYR A 247 1.68 -23.32 9.72
N GLU A 248 0.37 -23.38 10.01
CA GLU A 248 -0.61 -24.02 9.11
C GLU A 248 -0.59 -23.37 7.73
N THR A 249 -0.55 -22.03 7.65
CA THR A 249 -0.51 -21.27 6.39
C THR A 249 0.77 -21.52 5.60
N VAL A 250 1.92 -21.48 6.26
CA VAL A 250 3.22 -21.76 5.62
C VAL A 250 3.27 -23.18 5.07
N ASN A 251 2.79 -24.15 5.85
CA ASN A 251 2.71 -25.55 5.43
C ASN A 251 1.75 -25.76 4.25
N TYR A 252 0.67 -24.99 4.18
CA TYR A 252 -0.22 -25.01 3.02
C TYR A 252 0.49 -24.52 1.75
N PHE A 253 1.21 -23.41 1.81
CA PHE A 253 2.00 -22.92 0.67
C PHE A 253 3.09 -23.92 0.25
N LYS A 254 3.74 -24.57 1.22
CA LYS A 254 4.71 -25.62 0.96
C LYS A 254 4.05 -26.83 0.26
N LYS A 255 2.87 -27.28 0.73
CA LYS A 255 2.07 -28.33 0.07
C LYS A 255 1.77 -27.96 -1.38
N LEU A 256 1.38 -26.71 -1.66
CA LEU A 256 1.12 -26.25 -3.05
C LEU A 256 2.38 -26.33 -3.92
N LEU A 257 3.54 -25.87 -3.42
CA LEU A 257 4.80 -25.91 -4.16
C LEU A 257 5.29 -27.34 -4.41
N ASP A 258 5.31 -28.19 -3.37
CA ASP A 258 5.78 -29.57 -3.44
C ASP A 258 4.96 -30.40 -4.45
N ASN A 259 3.68 -30.06 -4.59
CA ASN A 259 2.79 -30.67 -5.58
C ASN A 259 2.73 -29.92 -6.92
N LYS A 260 3.65 -28.98 -7.18
CA LYS A 260 3.75 -28.23 -8.43
C LYS A 260 2.45 -27.47 -8.81
N MET A 261 1.76 -26.87 -7.83
CA MET A 261 0.60 -26.04 -8.10
C MET A 261 1.01 -24.65 -8.55
N PHE A 262 2.20 -24.20 -8.19
CA PHE A 262 2.83 -22.98 -8.71
C PHE A 262 4.33 -23.17 -8.93
N SER A 263 4.96 -22.24 -9.66
CA SER A 263 6.40 -22.30 -9.97
C SER A 263 7.24 -21.74 -8.81
N LYS A 264 8.36 -22.42 -8.51
CA LYS A 264 9.36 -21.89 -7.56
C LYS A 264 9.97 -20.55 -7.99
N THR A 265 10.03 -20.30 -9.31
CA THR A 265 10.59 -19.09 -9.91
C THR A 265 9.53 -18.35 -10.70
N LYS A 266 9.61 -17.02 -10.70
CA LYS A 266 8.71 -16.18 -11.50
C LYS A 266 8.73 -16.60 -12.97
N ILE A 267 7.55 -16.73 -13.55
CA ILE A 267 7.33 -16.90 -14.99
C ILE A 267 6.50 -15.70 -15.44
N ASP A 268 7.08 -14.88 -16.30
CA ASP A 268 6.42 -13.66 -16.73
C ASP A 268 5.14 -13.94 -17.52
N ASN A 269 4.08 -13.25 -17.19
CA ASN A 269 2.77 -13.29 -17.83
C ASN A 269 2.17 -14.71 -17.94
N LEU A 270 2.46 -15.60 -16.95
CA LEU A 270 1.98 -16.97 -16.98
C LEU A 270 0.45 -17.03 -17.08
N PHE A 271 -0.25 -16.21 -16.30
CA PHE A 271 -1.70 -16.11 -16.29
C PHE A 271 -2.24 -15.42 -17.54
N GLU A 272 -1.69 -14.28 -17.90
CA GLU A 272 -2.15 -13.44 -19.02
C GLU A 272 -1.98 -14.13 -20.38
N LEU A 273 -1.02 -15.05 -20.49
CA LEU A 273 -0.82 -15.90 -21.67
C LEU A 273 -1.70 -17.16 -21.67
N GLY A 274 -2.63 -17.31 -20.72
CA GLY A 274 -3.53 -18.45 -20.62
C GLY A 274 -2.83 -19.78 -20.26
N ARG A 275 -1.71 -19.71 -19.53
CA ARG A 275 -0.89 -20.85 -19.10
C ARG A 275 -1.10 -21.25 -17.65
N SER A 276 -1.90 -20.47 -16.90
CA SER A 276 -2.41 -20.82 -15.58
C SER A 276 -3.91 -20.51 -15.49
N ALA A 277 -4.59 -21.20 -14.59
CA ALA A 277 -6.01 -20.98 -14.37
C ALA A 277 -6.28 -19.87 -13.38
N PHE A 278 -5.40 -19.67 -12.38
CA PHE A 278 -5.62 -18.78 -11.25
C PHE A 278 -4.46 -17.83 -11.04
N LYS A 279 -4.81 -16.62 -10.56
CA LYS A 279 -3.87 -15.59 -10.13
C LYS A 279 -4.43 -14.81 -8.95
N PHE A 280 -3.64 -14.59 -7.90
CA PHE A 280 -3.94 -13.63 -6.82
C PHE A 280 -3.44 -12.26 -7.25
N ASP A 281 -4.35 -11.29 -7.43
CA ASP A 281 -3.97 -9.96 -7.89
C ASP A 281 -4.94 -8.87 -7.40
N GLY A 282 -4.62 -7.60 -7.66
CA GLY A 282 -5.38 -6.44 -7.25
C GLY A 282 -6.38 -5.92 -8.29
N ALA A 283 -7.11 -4.88 -7.91
CA ALA A 283 -8.17 -4.26 -8.71
C ALA A 283 -7.70 -3.69 -10.07
N TRP A 284 -6.41 -3.48 -10.26
CA TRP A 284 -5.81 -3.04 -11.54
C TRP A 284 -5.74 -4.12 -12.63
N LEU A 285 -5.76 -5.41 -12.25
CA LEU A 285 -5.61 -6.50 -13.21
C LEU A 285 -6.67 -6.48 -14.32
N PRO A 286 -7.98 -6.28 -14.06
CA PRO A 286 -8.99 -6.24 -15.11
C PRO A 286 -8.69 -5.17 -16.17
N ASN A 287 -8.23 -3.98 -15.76
CA ASN A 287 -7.87 -2.92 -16.68
C ASN A 287 -6.63 -3.28 -17.51
N ASN A 288 -5.62 -3.88 -16.90
CA ASN A 288 -4.42 -4.36 -17.59
C ASN A 288 -4.76 -5.46 -18.62
N ILE A 289 -5.61 -6.41 -18.25
CA ILE A 289 -6.08 -7.48 -19.15
C ILE A 289 -6.84 -6.88 -20.33
N LYS A 290 -7.80 -6.01 -20.09
CA LYS A 290 -8.59 -5.35 -21.12
C LYS A 290 -7.72 -4.61 -22.15
N ASN A 291 -6.65 -3.95 -21.68
CA ASN A 291 -5.79 -3.13 -22.54
C ASN A 291 -4.74 -3.96 -23.30
N SER A 292 -4.20 -5.02 -22.69
CA SER A 292 -3.07 -5.75 -23.25
C SER A 292 -3.42 -7.15 -23.79
N TYR A 293 -4.51 -7.74 -23.30
CA TYR A 293 -4.95 -9.10 -23.65
C TYR A 293 -6.48 -9.13 -23.86
N PRO A 294 -7.00 -8.43 -24.88
CA PRO A 294 -8.45 -8.20 -25.05
C PRO A 294 -9.28 -9.47 -25.27
N ASP A 295 -8.65 -10.55 -25.74
CA ASP A 295 -9.30 -11.85 -25.96
C ASP A 295 -9.29 -12.76 -24.71
N PHE A 296 -8.70 -12.31 -23.60
CA PHE A 296 -8.62 -13.08 -22.36
C PHE A 296 -9.95 -13.07 -21.61
N ASN A 297 -10.52 -14.24 -21.36
CA ASN A 297 -11.80 -14.40 -20.70
C ASN A 297 -11.62 -14.42 -19.17
N LEU A 298 -11.60 -13.22 -18.56
CA LEU A 298 -11.31 -13.01 -17.15
C LEU A 298 -12.55 -13.24 -16.27
N GLY A 299 -12.37 -13.92 -15.14
CA GLY A 299 -13.32 -14.01 -14.04
C GLY A 299 -12.68 -13.70 -12.71
N ILE A 300 -13.49 -13.56 -11.66
CA ILE A 300 -13.04 -13.32 -10.28
C ILE A 300 -13.79 -14.22 -9.30
N ALA A 301 -13.10 -14.67 -8.28
CA ALA A 301 -13.62 -15.47 -7.17
C ALA A 301 -13.08 -14.94 -5.83
N PRO A 302 -13.71 -15.27 -4.70
CA PRO A 302 -13.16 -15.00 -3.38
C PRO A 302 -11.87 -15.80 -3.17
N TYR A 303 -10.97 -15.29 -2.34
CA TYR A 303 -9.81 -16.04 -1.86
C TYR A 303 -10.25 -17.33 -1.16
N PRO A 304 -9.47 -18.42 -1.32
CA PRO A 304 -9.68 -19.62 -0.53
C PRO A 304 -9.38 -19.35 0.96
N VAL A 305 -10.14 -19.98 1.83
CA VAL A 305 -10.10 -19.78 3.29
C VAL A 305 -9.55 -21.00 4.01
N GLY A 306 -9.08 -20.84 5.24
CA GLY A 306 -8.61 -21.95 6.06
C GLY A 306 -9.66 -23.06 6.21
N ASN A 307 -9.22 -24.32 6.33
CA ASN A 307 -10.13 -25.48 6.41
C ASN A 307 -11.11 -25.43 7.59
N ASN A 308 -10.76 -24.72 8.65
CA ASN A 308 -11.62 -24.51 9.83
C ASN A 308 -12.26 -23.13 9.83
N TRP A 309 -12.59 -22.62 8.66
CA TRP A 309 -13.16 -21.30 8.46
C TRP A 309 -14.44 -21.07 9.29
N ASN A 310 -14.45 -19.93 9.99
CA ASN A 310 -15.54 -19.51 10.87
C ASN A 310 -16.48 -18.48 10.22
N LYS A 311 -16.45 -18.37 8.87
CA LYS A 311 -17.14 -17.36 8.03
C LYS A 311 -16.51 -15.98 8.01
N GLU A 312 -15.31 -15.84 8.60
CA GLU A 312 -14.49 -14.63 8.46
C GLU A 312 -13.57 -14.78 7.25
N ARG A 313 -13.55 -13.80 6.41
CA ARG A 313 -12.62 -13.72 5.28
C ARG A 313 -12.24 -12.25 5.07
N TYR A 314 -11.20 -12.03 4.33
CA TYR A 314 -10.59 -10.73 4.31
C TYR A 314 -10.01 -10.40 2.94
N THR A 315 -10.12 -9.09 2.57
CA THR A 315 -9.31 -8.49 1.52
C THR A 315 -8.49 -7.38 2.16
N PRO A 316 -7.19 -7.24 1.86
CA PRO A 316 -6.37 -6.22 2.48
C PRO A 316 -6.86 -4.83 2.05
N THR A 317 -7.00 -3.94 3.02
CA THR A 317 -7.20 -2.52 2.80
C THR A 317 -5.91 -1.76 3.02
N GLY A 318 -5.93 -0.47 2.65
CA GLY A 318 -4.80 0.38 2.84
C GLY A 318 -3.86 0.40 1.65
N SER A 319 -4.16 1.25 0.69
CA SER A 319 -3.29 1.53 -0.44
C SER A 319 -2.53 2.85 -0.22
N TRP A 320 -2.12 3.49 -1.30
CA TRP A 320 -1.42 4.76 -1.23
C TRP A 320 -2.29 5.90 -0.71
N ALA A 321 -1.70 6.75 0.13
CA ALA A 321 -2.32 7.90 0.74
C ALA A 321 -1.45 9.15 0.58
N TYR A 322 -2.03 10.31 0.71
CA TYR A 322 -1.33 11.59 0.79
C TYR A 322 -1.20 12.01 2.25
N ALA A 323 -0.02 12.44 2.64
CA ALA A 323 0.27 12.93 3.98
C ALA A 323 1.10 14.21 3.93
N VAL A 324 0.90 15.09 4.90
CA VAL A 324 1.71 16.30 5.09
C VAL A 324 2.98 15.92 5.85
N SER A 325 4.15 16.25 5.29
CA SER A 325 5.42 15.94 5.94
C SER A 325 5.65 16.83 7.17
N SER A 326 6.43 16.33 8.12
CA SER A 326 6.78 17.10 9.32
C SER A 326 7.67 18.33 9.04
N ASN A 327 8.24 18.43 7.85
CA ASN A 327 9.04 19.57 7.40
C ASN A 327 8.17 20.70 6.84
N SER A 328 6.92 20.43 6.46
CA SER A 328 6.03 21.48 5.93
C SER A 328 5.70 22.50 7.01
N THR A 329 5.89 23.76 6.68
CA THR A 329 5.42 24.92 7.48
C THR A 329 4.09 25.45 6.97
N ASN A 330 3.60 24.91 5.84
CA ASN A 330 2.38 25.34 5.16
C ASN A 330 1.27 24.28 5.27
N VAL A 331 1.02 23.81 6.50
CA VAL A 331 0.14 22.64 6.77
C VAL A 331 -1.27 22.83 6.22
N SER A 332 -1.82 24.05 6.35
CA SER A 332 -3.20 24.33 5.91
C SER A 332 -3.36 24.23 4.40
N ALA A 333 -2.45 24.85 3.62
CA ALA A 333 -2.47 24.76 2.16
C ALA A 333 -2.18 23.34 1.67
N ALA A 334 -1.20 22.65 2.29
CA ALA A 334 -0.88 21.26 1.99
C ALA A 334 -2.09 20.33 2.29
N THR A 335 -2.82 20.55 3.40
CA THR A 335 -4.03 19.79 3.70
C THR A 335 -5.14 20.02 2.68
N GLU A 336 -5.32 21.26 2.20
CA GLU A 336 -6.30 21.55 1.14
C GLU A 336 -5.94 20.80 -0.16
N ALA A 337 -4.66 20.73 -0.52
CA ALA A 337 -4.21 19.95 -1.66
C ALA A 337 -4.42 18.44 -1.42
N VAL A 338 -4.15 17.92 -0.23
CA VAL A 338 -4.44 16.53 0.15
C VAL A 338 -5.93 16.20 0.00
N LYS A 339 -6.83 17.05 0.48
CA LYS A 339 -8.29 16.90 0.33
C LYS A 339 -8.72 16.86 -1.13
N TRP A 340 -8.14 17.72 -1.97
CA TRP A 340 -8.41 17.72 -3.41
C TRP A 340 -7.93 16.42 -4.07
N LEU A 341 -6.67 16.05 -3.83
CA LEU A 341 -6.02 14.89 -4.46
C LEU A 341 -6.68 13.56 -4.06
N SER A 342 -7.20 13.46 -2.84
CA SER A 342 -7.93 12.29 -2.34
C SER A 342 -9.44 12.35 -2.57
N GLY A 343 -9.94 13.48 -3.08
CA GLY A 343 -11.36 13.75 -3.31
C GLY A 343 -11.93 13.06 -4.54
N ILE A 344 -13.20 13.35 -4.80
CA ILE A 344 -13.99 12.65 -5.83
C ILE A 344 -13.39 12.80 -7.23
N GLU A 345 -13.06 14.02 -7.65
CA GLU A 345 -12.56 14.30 -9.00
C GLU A 345 -11.24 13.57 -9.29
N SER A 346 -10.29 13.68 -8.38
CA SER A 346 -8.98 13.01 -8.51
C SER A 346 -9.11 11.50 -8.40
N GLY A 347 -9.98 11.01 -7.50
CA GLY A 347 -10.27 9.59 -7.34
C GLY A 347 -10.91 8.96 -8.59
N VAL A 348 -11.81 9.68 -9.27
CA VAL A 348 -12.39 9.26 -10.56
C VAL A 348 -11.31 9.15 -11.63
N ILE A 349 -10.47 10.19 -11.80
CA ILE A 349 -9.40 10.18 -12.79
C ILE A 349 -8.43 9.01 -12.55
N LEU A 350 -8.03 8.80 -11.30
CA LEU A 350 -7.13 7.72 -10.93
C LEU A 350 -7.73 6.35 -11.22
N SER A 351 -8.99 6.13 -10.82
CA SER A 351 -9.69 4.87 -11.04
C SER A 351 -9.92 4.56 -12.52
N GLU A 352 -10.31 5.55 -13.34
CA GLU A 352 -10.49 5.38 -14.79
C GLU A 352 -9.20 4.95 -15.49
N LEU A 353 -8.06 5.53 -15.12
CA LEU A 353 -6.79 5.27 -15.77
C LEU A 353 -6.13 3.98 -15.27
N THR A 354 -6.28 3.64 -13.99
CA THR A 354 -5.55 2.53 -13.37
C THR A 354 -6.40 1.30 -13.06
N GLY A 355 -7.72 1.47 -12.90
CA GLY A 355 -8.62 0.45 -12.37
C GLY A 355 -8.59 0.33 -10.83
N ASN A 356 -7.82 1.16 -10.13
CA ASN A 356 -7.80 1.14 -8.66
C ASN A 356 -9.14 1.58 -8.07
N MET A 357 -9.42 1.12 -6.85
CA MET A 357 -10.63 1.46 -6.12
C MET A 357 -10.56 2.90 -5.63
N PRO A 358 -11.56 3.77 -5.85
CA PRO A 358 -11.54 5.12 -5.30
C PRO A 358 -11.69 5.11 -3.76
N SER A 359 -11.19 6.17 -3.13
CA SER A 359 -11.19 6.35 -1.68
C SER A 359 -12.49 6.93 -1.12
N THR A 360 -13.37 7.47 -1.96
CA THR A 360 -14.62 8.14 -1.57
C THR A 360 -15.84 7.39 -2.09
N TYR A 361 -16.94 7.38 -1.29
CA TYR A 361 -18.19 6.71 -1.66
C TYR A 361 -18.78 7.22 -2.98
N ASP A 362 -18.87 8.54 -3.16
CA ASP A 362 -19.52 9.15 -4.32
C ASP A 362 -18.74 8.95 -5.64
N ALA A 363 -17.45 8.67 -5.58
CA ALA A 363 -16.66 8.40 -6.79
C ALA A 363 -17.09 7.09 -7.48
N TYR A 364 -17.56 6.09 -6.72
CA TYR A 364 -18.08 4.83 -7.30
C TYR A 364 -19.28 5.05 -8.20
N ASP A 365 -20.15 6.00 -7.87
CA ASP A 365 -21.36 6.29 -8.65
C ASP A 365 -21.05 6.98 -9.98
N LYS A 366 -19.87 7.65 -10.06
CA LYS A 366 -19.40 8.31 -11.28
C LYS A 366 -18.62 7.37 -12.22
N LEU A 367 -18.28 6.17 -11.77
CA LEU A 367 -17.43 5.21 -12.47
C LEU A 367 -18.26 4.03 -13.03
N PRO A 368 -18.56 4.01 -14.34
CA PRO A 368 -19.40 2.96 -14.96
C PRO A 368 -18.85 1.56 -14.78
N GLN A 369 -17.51 1.38 -14.67
CA GLN A 369 -16.90 0.07 -14.49
C GLN A 369 -17.38 -0.66 -13.22
N PHE A 370 -17.82 0.05 -12.19
CA PHE A 370 -18.33 -0.59 -10.96
C PHE A 370 -19.73 -1.21 -11.12
N LYS A 371 -20.31 -1.15 -12.33
CA LYS A 371 -21.48 -1.92 -12.73
C LYS A 371 -21.12 -3.26 -13.37
N ASP A 372 -19.86 -3.44 -13.78
CA ASP A 372 -19.37 -4.69 -14.34
C ASP A 372 -19.18 -5.74 -13.24
N GLU A 373 -19.35 -7.03 -13.60
CA GLU A 373 -19.28 -8.17 -12.67
C GLU A 373 -18.03 -8.15 -11.77
N ILE A 374 -16.86 -7.94 -12.35
CA ILE A 374 -15.57 -8.00 -11.63
C ILE A 374 -15.41 -6.81 -10.67
N TYR A 375 -15.65 -5.60 -11.14
CA TYR A 375 -15.52 -4.41 -10.31
C TYR A 375 -16.62 -4.30 -9.25
N SER A 376 -17.84 -4.78 -9.55
CA SER A 376 -18.92 -4.91 -8.57
C SER A 376 -18.55 -5.88 -7.45
N PHE A 377 -17.96 -7.03 -7.81
CA PHE A 377 -17.43 -8.01 -6.85
C PHE A 377 -16.35 -7.40 -5.96
N LEU A 378 -15.35 -6.71 -6.55
CA LEU A 378 -14.27 -6.07 -5.80
C LEU A 378 -14.79 -5.01 -4.82
N LYS A 379 -15.77 -4.18 -5.26
CA LYS A 379 -16.42 -3.17 -4.41
C LYS A 379 -17.16 -3.83 -3.24
N GLU A 380 -17.99 -4.83 -3.51
CA GLU A 380 -18.75 -5.53 -2.49
C GLU A 380 -17.82 -6.21 -1.47
N GLN A 381 -16.77 -6.88 -1.96
CA GLN A 381 -15.77 -7.52 -1.12
C GLN A 381 -15.04 -6.51 -0.23
N LEU A 382 -14.64 -5.36 -0.76
CA LEU A 382 -13.99 -4.30 0.00
C LEU A 382 -14.88 -3.80 1.15
N ILE A 383 -16.16 -3.52 0.85
CA ILE A 383 -17.09 -3.00 1.86
C ILE A 383 -17.40 -4.04 2.95
N LYS A 384 -17.56 -5.32 2.58
CA LYS A 384 -17.94 -6.37 3.52
C LYS A 384 -16.78 -6.99 4.29
N TYR A 385 -15.61 -7.06 3.67
CA TYR A 385 -14.48 -7.89 4.13
C TYR A 385 -13.13 -7.17 4.12
N GLY A 386 -13.16 -5.84 3.97
CA GLY A 386 -11.96 -5.01 4.06
C GLY A 386 -11.28 -5.18 5.41
N HIS A 387 -9.97 -5.45 5.42
CA HIS A 387 -9.18 -5.64 6.63
C HIS A 387 -7.85 -4.90 6.50
N PRO A 388 -7.52 -4.00 7.44
CA PRO A 388 -6.27 -3.25 7.35
C PRO A 388 -5.06 -4.17 7.52
N ARG A 389 -4.02 -3.91 6.73
CA ARG A 389 -2.71 -4.51 6.99
C ARG A 389 -2.21 -4.10 8.38
N PRO A 390 -1.30 -4.87 9.02
CA PRO A 390 -0.91 -4.67 10.42
C PRO A 390 -0.58 -3.22 10.77
N LYS A 391 -1.29 -2.67 11.75
CA LYS A 391 -1.11 -1.30 12.24
C LYS A 391 -0.07 -1.28 13.35
N THR A 392 1.19 -1.07 13.01
CA THR A 392 2.32 -1.10 13.94
C THR A 392 3.42 -0.14 13.53
N PRO A 393 4.13 0.50 14.48
CA PRO A 393 5.30 1.31 14.18
C PRO A 393 6.47 0.51 13.58
N ALA A 394 6.43 -0.82 13.67
CA ALA A 394 7.41 -1.72 13.05
C ALA A 394 6.92 -2.35 11.74
N TYR A 395 5.90 -1.79 11.10
CA TYR A 395 5.30 -2.39 9.90
C TYR A 395 6.32 -2.77 8.80
N PRO A 396 7.27 -1.90 8.40
CA PRO A 396 8.27 -2.29 7.40
C PRO A 396 9.02 -3.56 7.76
N GLN A 397 9.29 -3.76 9.07
CA GLN A 397 9.97 -4.94 9.55
C GLN A 397 9.05 -6.18 9.53
N VAL A 398 7.77 -6.02 9.85
CA VAL A 398 6.78 -7.11 9.77
C VAL A 398 6.65 -7.59 8.32
N SER A 399 6.47 -6.67 7.36
CA SER A 399 6.37 -6.98 5.94
C SER A 399 7.62 -7.69 5.41
N GLU A 400 8.82 -7.17 5.71
CA GLU A 400 10.10 -7.78 5.32
C GLU A 400 10.26 -9.19 5.90
N GLN A 401 9.97 -9.38 7.19
CA GLN A 401 10.14 -10.68 7.82
C GLN A 401 9.11 -11.71 7.35
N TYR A 402 7.90 -11.28 7.02
CA TYR A 402 6.89 -12.18 6.43
C TYR A 402 7.33 -12.69 5.06
N GLN A 403 7.80 -11.81 4.20
CA GLN A 403 8.34 -12.19 2.89
C GLN A 403 9.52 -13.17 3.02
N ARG A 404 10.51 -12.83 3.87
CA ARG A 404 11.68 -13.70 4.10
C ARG A 404 11.31 -15.06 4.67
N MET A 405 10.35 -15.09 5.60
CA MET A 405 9.83 -16.33 6.18
C MET A 405 9.26 -17.25 5.10
N LEU A 406 8.43 -16.71 4.19
CA LEU A 406 7.87 -17.50 3.10
C LEU A 406 8.94 -17.97 2.12
N GLU A 407 9.88 -17.12 1.74
CA GLU A 407 11.00 -17.51 0.87
C GLU A 407 11.86 -18.61 1.53
N ASP A 408 12.24 -18.41 2.76
CA ASP A 408 13.16 -19.32 3.47
C ASP A 408 12.53 -20.69 3.71
N ILE A 409 11.28 -20.72 4.17
CA ILE A 409 10.61 -22.00 4.49
C ILE A 409 10.06 -22.66 3.22
N VAL A 410 9.31 -21.92 2.41
CA VAL A 410 8.59 -22.52 1.27
C VAL A 410 9.53 -22.77 0.09
N LEU A 411 10.33 -21.77 -0.30
CA LEU A 411 11.20 -21.89 -1.47
C LEU A 411 12.54 -22.56 -1.15
N ASN A 412 13.12 -22.31 0.04
CA ASN A 412 14.47 -22.74 0.39
C ASN A 412 14.48 -23.92 1.37
N ASN A 413 13.29 -24.38 1.83
CA ASN A 413 13.10 -25.52 2.70
C ASN A 413 13.91 -25.44 4.01
N LYS A 414 14.07 -24.22 4.58
CA LYS A 414 14.68 -24.00 5.89
C LYS A 414 13.75 -24.49 7.01
N ASP A 415 14.33 -24.70 8.20
CA ASP A 415 13.57 -25.07 9.39
C ASP A 415 12.53 -23.99 9.74
N GLU A 416 11.29 -24.42 9.90
CA GLU A 416 10.15 -23.52 10.12
C GLU A 416 10.27 -22.77 11.45
N LYS A 417 10.59 -23.52 12.51
CA LYS A 417 10.65 -22.95 13.85
C LYS A 417 11.79 -21.96 13.98
N GLU A 418 13.00 -22.34 13.54
CA GLU A 418 14.16 -21.46 13.57
C GLU A 418 13.93 -20.17 12.76
N THR A 419 13.32 -20.28 11.57
CA THR A 419 13.05 -19.14 10.69
C THR A 419 12.01 -18.18 11.30
N ILE A 420 10.93 -18.72 11.88
CA ILE A 420 9.88 -17.91 12.50
C ILE A 420 10.40 -17.26 13.80
N GLU A 421 11.14 -17.96 14.63
CA GLU A 421 11.76 -17.41 15.84
C GLU A 421 12.74 -16.28 15.50
N TYR A 422 13.57 -16.45 14.48
CA TYR A 422 14.45 -15.38 13.97
C TYR A 422 13.66 -14.14 13.52
N SER A 423 12.56 -14.33 12.80
CA SER A 423 11.69 -13.24 12.37
C SER A 423 11.10 -12.46 13.55
N ILE A 424 10.62 -13.18 14.58
CA ILE A 424 10.12 -12.60 15.84
C ILE A 424 11.19 -11.74 16.53
N GLU A 425 12.41 -12.26 16.64
CA GLU A 425 13.52 -11.50 17.25
C GLU A 425 13.79 -10.20 16.51
N ARG A 426 13.79 -10.24 15.19
CA ARG A 426 14.03 -9.05 14.34
C ARG A 426 12.94 -7.99 14.50
N ILE A 427 11.67 -8.40 14.49
CA ILE A 427 10.55 -7.49 14.67
C ILE A 427 10.54 -6.92 16.10
N ASN A 428 10.75 -7.75 17.12
CA ASN A 428 10.81 -7.32 18.51
C ASN A 428 11.96 -6.34 18.79
N ALA A 429 13.11 -6.53 18.13
CA ALA A 429 14.23 -5.58 18.23
C ALA A 429 13.83 -4.17 17.75
N LYS A 430 12.99 -4.07 16.73
CA LYS A 430 12.44 -2.79 16.27
C LYS A 430 11.41 -2.24 17.24
N LEU A 431 10.48 -3.08 17.72
CA LEU A 431 9.40 -2.68 18.63
C LEU A 431 9.88 -2.20 20.01
N LYS A 432 11.07 -2.64 20.46
CA LYS A 432 11.67 -2.16 21.73
C LYS A 432 11.81 -0.62 21.82
N ARG A 433 11.81 0.08 20.68
CA ARG A 433 11.90 1.54 20.63
C ARG A 433 10.56 2.25 20.92
N TYR A 434 9.45 1.50 20.89
CA TYR A 434 8.09 2.03 20.97
C TYR A 434 7.32 1.49 22.18
N ARG A 435 7.95 0.61 22.97
CA ARG A 435 7.48 0.06 24.27
C ARG A 435 8.14 0.83 25.45
#